data_4250db85558ed7a1cd48c5df16d10588
#
_entry.id   4250db85558ed7a1cd48c5df16d10588
#
_cell.length_a   1.000
_cell.length_b   1.000
_cell.length_c   1.000
_cell.angle_alpha   90.00
_cell.angle_beta   90.00
_cell.angle_gamma   90.00
#
_symmetry.space_group_name_H-M   'P 1'
#
loop_
_entity.id
_entity.type
_entity.pdbx_description
1 polymer ?
#
loop_
_entity_poly.entity_id
_entity_poly.type
_entity_poly.pdbx_seq_one_letter_code
_entity_poly.pdbx_strand_id
1 'polypeptide(L)'
;MNENKPKTNHRLKLGLISLISMALAFVLYPTYSAYKTAQNEYNEMLRLQEEAYNQIVEDEYITLDGLPTIHVIPGNSLKIGDVQKYMDLFVRTQPDVILSNCRMIHICEPKNFMDIAIADGVDVTAGGQGTAYAYASSDDFSITLQIDVDEDYGQKSAVSHELSHIFDFACGSGYGDYGISDGAQLQSLYKNYTDCVGAYGATDSAEFFAQAGAMYVNDPENLKSVCMDLYNFMDSLYHLY
;
A
#
# COMPACT_ATOMS: atom_id res chain seq x y z
N MET A 1 21.41 5.34 -25.36
CA MET A 1 20.78 5.57 -24.05
C MET A 1 19.45 6.26 -24.32
N ASN A 2 18.36 5.51 -24.32
CA ASN A 2 17.01 6.08 -24.46
C ASN A 2 16.47 6.30 -23.04
N GLU A 3 16.37 7.55 -22.65
CA GLU A 3 15.68 7.93 -21.42
C GLU A 3 14.18 7.72 -21.65
N ASN A 4 13.63 6.66 -21.07
CA ASN A 4 12.19 6.51 -20.93
C ASN A 4 11.70 7.50 -19.88
N LYS A 5 11.21 8.65 -20.33
CA LYS A 5 10.48 9.58 -19.44
C LYS A 5 9.15 8.93 -19.04
N PRO A 6 8.79 8.92 -17.76
CA PRO A 6 7.50 8.39 -17.31
C PRO A 6 6.35 9.16 -17.99
N LYS A 7 5.44 8.44 -18.62
CA LYS A 7 4.22 9.03 -19.20
C LYS A 7 3.28 9.41 -18.06
N THR A 8 3.18 10.69 -17.76
CA THR A 8 2.25 11.20 -16.75
C THR A 8 0.81 10.95 -17.18
N ASN A 9 0.08 10.15 -16.43
CA ASN A 9 -1.31 9.81 -16.75
C ASN A 9 -2.26 10.97 -16.40
N HIS A 10 -2.66 11.75 -17.41
CA HIS A 10 -3.57 12.89 -17.23
C HIS A 10 -5.04 12.48 -16.94
N ARG A 11 -5.38 11.20 -17.10
CA ARG A 11 -6.79 10.74 -17.03
C ARG A 11 -7.36 10.71 -15.62
N LEU A 12 -6.55 10.39 -14.60
CA LEU A 12 -6.98 10.38 -13.18
C LEU A 12 -7.24 11.77 -12.59
N LYS A 13 -6.55 12.81 -13.09
CA LYS A 13 -6.80 14.22 -12.64
C LYS A 13 -8.13 14.79 -13.10
N LEU A 14 -8.70 14.28 -14.21
CA LEU A 14 -9.96 14.80 -14.78
C LEU A 14 -11.20 14.39 -13.97
N GLY A 15 -11.20 13.25 -13.30
CA GLY A 15 -12.36 12.74 -12.56
C GLY A 15 -12.74 13.58 -11.32
N LEU A 16 -11.77 14.05 -10.56
CA LEU A 16 -12.00 14.77 -9.30
C LEU A 16 -12.41 16.22 -9.50
N ILE A 17 -11.85 16.90 -10.50
CA ILE A 17 -12.14 18.33 -10.79
C ILE A 17 -13.55 18.51 -11.33
N SER A 18 -14.09 17.52 -12.05
CA SER A 18 -15.43 17.63 -12.66
C SER A 18 -16.57 17.53 -11.64
N LEU A 19 -16.40 16.84 -10.52
CA LEU A 19 -17.44 16.68 -9.49
C LEU A 19 -17.76 18.01 -8.76
N ILE A 20 -16.74 18.81 -8.47
CA ILE A 20 -16.92 20.11 -7.78
C ILE A 20 -17.57 21.13 -8.71
N SER A 21 -17.22 21.13 -9.99
CA SER A 21 -17.77 22.07 -10.97
C SER A 21 -19.24 21.82 -11.26
N MET A 22 -19.71 20.59 -11.24
CA MET A 22 -21.12 20.24 -11.46
C MET A 22 -22.03 20.56 -10.28
N ALA A 23 -21.57 20.39 -9.05
CA ALA A 23 -22.35 20.77 -7.87
C ALA A 23 -22.69 22.26 -7.85
N LEU A 24 -21.79 23.10 -8.37
CA LEU A 24 -22.00 24.54 -8.52
C LEU A 24 -22.97 24.88 -9.67
N ALA A 25 -23.01 24.10 -10.73
CA ALA A 25 -23.93 24.32 -11.85
C ALA A 25 -25.40 24.02 -11.47
N PHE A 26 -25.64 23.04 -10.58
CA PHE A 26 -26.99 22.71 -10.12
C PHE A 26 -27.70 23.84 -9.34
N VAL A 27 -26.93 24.74 -8.74
CA VAL A 27 -27.49 25.85 -7.95
C VAL A 27 -27.86 27.06 -8.83
N LEU A 28 -27.41 27.12 -10.07
CA LEU A 28 -27.46 28.36 -10.90
C LEU A 28 -28.47 28.32 -12.06
N TYR A 29 -29.17 27.20 -12.35
CA TYR A 29 -30.04 27.12 -13.54
C TYR A 29 -31.51 26.89 -13.20
N PRO A 30 -32.40 27.87 -13.46
CA PRO A 30 -33.82 27.80 -13.09
C PRO A 30 -34.77 27.18 -14.10
N THR A 31 -34.31 26.61 -15.18
CA THR A 31 -35.24 26.06 -16.22
C THR A 31 -35.13 24.53 -16.38
N TYR A 32 -36.26 23.89 -16.64
CA TYR A 32 -36.36 22.43 -16.86
C TYR A 32 -35.45 21.90 -17.98
N SER A 33 -35.23 22.67 -19.04
CA SER A 33 -34.33 22.26 -20.13
C SER A 33 -32.86 22.22 -19.71
N ALA A 34 -32.42 23.21 -18.93
CA ALA A 34 -31.07 23.26 -18.37
C ALA A 34 -30.86 22.12 -17.37
N TYR A 35 -31.86 21.82 -16.53
CA TYR A 35 -31.82 20.67 -15.62
C TYR A 35 -31.68 19.34 -16.41
N LYS A 36 -32.45 19.15 -17.48
CA LYS A 36 -32.38 17.93 -18.29
C LYS A 36 -31.01 17.78 -18.99
N THR A 37 -30.46 18.89 -19.47
CA THR A 37 -29.12 18.89 -20.08
C THR A 37 -28.04 18.52 -19.04
N ALA A 38 -28.08 19.17 -17.87
CA ALA A 38 -27.16 18.87 -16.78
C ALA A 38 -27.29 17.41 -16.29
N GLN A 39 -28.50 16.88 -16.23
CA GLN A 39 -28.73 15.46 -15.89
C GLN A 39 -28.12 14.51 -16.92
N ASN A 40 -28.25 14.82 -18.22
CA ASN A 40 -27.67 14.02 -19.28
C ASN A 40 -26.13 14.07 -19.25
N GLU A 41 -25.56 15.27 -19.04
CA GLU A 41 -24.11 15.44 -18.90
C GLU A 41 -23.59 14.69 -17.68
N TYR A 42 -24.31 14.73 -16.56
CA TYR A 42 -23.99 13.97 -15.36
C TYR A 42 -24.02 12.46 -15.61
N ASN A 43 -25.08 11.96 -16.26
CA ASN A 43 -25.19 10.53 -16.57
C ASN A 43 -24.09 10.06 -17.55
N GLU A 44 -23.77 10.90 -18.55
CA GLU A 44 -22.67 10.61 -19.47
C GLU A 44 -21.31 10.60 -18.76
N MET A 45 -21.10 11.53 -17.84
CA MET A 45 -19.89 11.54 -17.02
C MET A 45 -19.78 10.28 -16.15
N LEU A 46 -20.89 9.86 -15.51
CA LEU A 46 -20.89 8.61 -14.72
C LEU A 46 -20.58 7.40 -15.61
N ARG A 47 -21.13 7.34 -16.81
CA ARG A 47 -20.84 6.27 -17.77
C ARG A 47 -19.36 6.24 -18.16
N LEU A 48 -18.79 7.39 -18.49
CA LEU A 48 -17.37 7.51 -18.84
C LEU A 48 -16.45 7.16 -17.65
N GLN A 49 -16.86 7.54 -16.45
CA GLN A 49 -16.14 7.19 -15.23
C GLN A 49 -16.20 5.68 -14.98
N GLU A 50 -17.35 5.05 -15.16
CA GLU A 50 -17.52 3.61 -15.02
C GLU A 50 -16.73 2.84 -16.07
N GLU A 51 -16.72 3.32 -17.33
CA GLU A 51 -15.91 2.73 -18.40
C GLU A 51 -14.41 2.83 -18.08
N ALA A 52 -13.94 4.00 -17.63
CA ALA A 52 -12.56 4.18 -17.22
C ALA A 52 -12.19 3.29 -16.02
N TYR A 53 -13.10 3.18 -15.06
CA TYR A 53 -12.90 2.36 -13.85
C TYR A 53 -12.81 0.85 -14.18
N ASN A 54 -13.54 0.41 -15.21
CA ASN A 54 -13.53 -0.97 -15.67
C ASN A 54 -12.45 -1.28 -16.72
N GLN A 55 -11.63 -0.30 -17.11
CA GLN A 55 -10.54 -0.52 -18.05
C GLN A 55 -9.48 -1.41 -17.41
N ILE A 56 -9.02 -2.43 -18.15
CA ILE A 56 -7.90 -3.28 -17.75
C ILE A 56 -6.62 -2.44 -17.76
N VAL A 57 -5.81 -2.60 -16.72
CA VAL A 57 -4.55 -1.87 -16.58
C VAL A 57 -3.51 -2.48 -17.52
N GLU A 58 -2.86 -1.62 -18.28
CA GLU A 58 -1.62 -1.94 -18.99
C GLU A 58 -0.43 -1.65 -18.06
N ASP A 59 0.79 -2.07 -18.43
CA ASP A 59 2.02 -1.76 -17.70
C ASP A 59 2.14 -0.24 -17.50
N GLU A 60 1.94 0.23 -16.28
CA GLU A 60 1.76 1.64 -16.01
C GLU A 60 2.44 2.06 -14.71
N TYR A 61 3.15 3.20 -14.78
CA TYR A 61 3.69 3.89 -13.63
C TYR A 61 2.80 5.08 -13.27
N ILE A 62 2.30 5.07 -12.04
CA ILE A 62 1.40 6.11 -11.53
C ILE A 62 2.13 6.89 -10.44
N THR A 63 2.17 8.23 -10.59
CA THR A 63 2.67 9.12 -9.55
C THR A 63 1.48 9.88 -8.95
N LEU A 64 1.29 9.74 -7.65
CA LEU A 64 0.26 10.43 -6.87
C LEU A 64 0.96 11.30 -5.81
N ASP A 65 0.41 12.51 -5.58
CA ASP A 65 0.99 13.44 -4.61
C ASP A 65 1.00 12.81 -3.20
N GLY A 66 2.17 12.80 -2.56
CA GLY A 66 2.37 12.25 -1.21
C GLY A 66 2.45 10.73 -1.13
N LEU A 67 2.50 10.03 -2.27
CA LEU A 67 2.66 8.57 -2.30
C LEU A 67 3.94 8.17 -3.05
N PRO A 68 4.49 6.97 -2.75
CA PRO A 68 5.51 6.34 -3.58
C PRO A 68 5.05 6.22 -5.04
N THR A 69 5.98 6.05 -5.95
CA THR A 69 5.63 5.68 -7.32
C THR A 69 4.98 4.29 -7.33
N ILE A 70 3.83 4.18 -7.99
CA ILE A 70 3.10 2.93 -8.10
C ILE A 70 3.36 2.35 -9.48
N HIS A 71 3.87 1.14 -9.51
CA HIS A 71 4.04 0.37 -10.74
C HIS A 71 3.00 -0.74 -10.78
N VAL A 72 2.06 -0.64 -11.70
CA VAL A 72 1.05 -1.67 -11.91
C VAL A 72 1.58 -2.67 -12.93
N ILE A 73 1.85 -3.89 -12.48
CA ILE A 73 2.30 -4.98 -13.33
C ILE A 73 1.07 -5.57 -14.02
N PRO A 74 1.06 -5.61 -15.36
CA PRO A 74 -0.15 -5.98 -16.10
C PRO A 74 -0.57 -7.42 -15.82
N GLY A 75 -1.87 -7.58 -15.63
CA GLY A 75 -2.56 -8.87 -15.56
C GLY A 75 -3.64 -8.94 -16.63
N ASN A 76 -4.40 -10.02 -16.65
CA ASN A 76 -5.48 -10.19 -17.63
C ASN A 76 -6.82 -9.66 -17.12
N SER A 77 -6.92 -9.27 -15.85
CA SER A 77 -8.17 -8.90 -15.21
C SER A 77 -8.10 -7.68 -14.29
N LEU A 78 -6.90 -7.20 -13.95
CA LEU A 78 -6.73 -6.08 -13.04
C LEU A 78 -7.27 -4.80 -13.67
N LYS A 79 -8.22 -4.15 -12.99
CA LYS A 79 -8.87 -2.93 -13.47
C LYS A 79 -8.30 -1.71 -12.76
N ILE A 80 -8.35 -0.55 -13.41
CA ILE A 80 -7.96 0.74 -12.83
C ILE A 80 -8.71 0.98 -11.51
N GLY A 81 -9.99 0.63 -11.46
CA GLY A 81 -10.80 0.78 -10.27
C GLY A 81 -10.35 -0.07 -9.09
N ASP A 82 -9.90 -1.29 -9.35
CA ASP A 82 -9.38 -2.18 -8.31
C ASP A 82 -8.10 -1.60 -7.72
N VAL A 83 -7.18 -1.12 -8.56
CA VAL A 83 -5.95 -0.45 -8.13
C VAL A 83 -6.27 0.79 -7.30
N GLN A 84 -7.18 1.65 -7.78
CA GLN A 84 -7.56 2.87 -7.07
C GLN A 84 -8.18 2.56 -5.71
N LYS A 85 -9.11 1.61 -5.67
CA LYS A 85 -9.74 1.15 -4.42
C LYS A 85 -8.69 0.64 -3.43
N TYR A 86 -7.75 -0.18 -3.91
CA TYR A 86 -6.66 -0.71 -3.09
C TYR A 86 -5.78 0.40 -2.51
N MET A 87 -5.38 1.35 -3.36
CA MET A 87 -4.58 2.49 -2.93
C MET A 87 -5.28 3.33 -1.87
N ASP A 88 -6.57 3.60 -2.05
CA ASP A 88 -7.35 4.42 -1.12
C ASP A 88 -7.59 3.71 0.23
N LEU A 89 -7.82 2.40 0.22
CA LEU A 89 -8.12 1.63 1.43
C LEU A 89 -6.87 1.24 2.22
N PHE A 90 -5.78 0.88 1.56
CA PHE A 90 -4.67 0.19 2.21
C PHE A 90 -3.36 1.00 2.21
N VAL A 91 -3.11 1.82 1.20
CA VAL A 91 -1.84 2.56 1.10
C VAL A 91 -1.97 3.98 1.66
N ARG A 92 -2.99 4.74 1.27
CA ARG A 92 -3.19 6.12 1.78
C ARG A 92 -3.47 6.19 3.27
N THR A 93 -3.88 5.09 3.88
CA THR A 93 -4.16 5.02 5.32
C THR A 93 -2.93 4.71 6.16
N GLN A 94 -1.79 4.48 5.52
CA GLN A 94 -0.55 4.19 6.23
C GLN A 94 0.06 5.47 6.82
N PRO A 95 0.73 5.39 7.98
CA PRO A 95 1.46 6.51 8.55
C PRO A 95 2.56 7.03 7.61
N ASP A 96 2.70 8.37 7.54
CA ASP A 96 3.71 9.01 6.69
C ASP A 96 5.12 8.54 7.02
N VAL A 97 5.42 8.25 8.27
CA VAL A 97 6.73 7.80 8.73
C VAL A 97 7.21 6.51 8.07
N ILE A 98 6.31 5.56 7.81
CA ILE A 98 6.67 4.32 7.11
C ILE A 98 6.53 4.48 5.59
N LEU A 99 5.54 5.22 5.14
CA LEU A 99 5.25 5.39 3.71
C LEU A 99 6.32 6.21 2.99
N SER A 100 6.85 7.27 3.63
CA SER A 100 7.84 8.18 3.04
C SER A 100 9.18 7.52 2.72
N ASN A 101 9.50 6.39 3.35
CA ASN A 101 10.72 5.63 3.08
C ASN A 101 10.59 4.68 1.89
N CYS A 102 9.36 4.34 1.49
CA CYS A 102 9.10 3.50 0.33
C CYS A 102 9.24 4.34 -0.96
N ARG A 103 9.99 3.84 -1.92
CA ARG A 103 10.21 4.52 -3.21
C ARG A 103 9.24 4.06 -4.28
N MET A 104 8.88 2.78 -4.25
CA MET A 104 8.01 2.18 -5.25
C MET A 104 7.12 1.10 -4.63
N ILE A 105 5.89 1.05 -5.10
CA ILE A 105 4.94 0.00 -4.77
C ILE A 105 4.58 -0.72 -6.07
N HIS A 106 5.00 -1.96 -6.20
CA HIS A 106 4.60 -2.84 -7.28
C HIS A 106 3.28 -3.50 -6.93
N ILE A 107 2.34 -3.47 -7.85
CA ILE A 107 1.00 -4.07 -7.69
C ILE A 107 0.80 -5.08 -8.80
N CYS A 108 0.40 -6.29 -8.45
CA CYS A 108 0.11 -7.36 -9.40
C CYS A 108 -1.13 -8.17 -9.03
N GLU A 109 -1.59 -9.00 -9.94
CA GLU A 109 -2.64 -9.99 -9.66
C GLU A 109 -2.07 -11.18 -8.85
N PRO A 110 -2.91 -11.84 -8.02
CA PRO A 110 -2.49 -12.99 -7.22
C PRO A 110 -1.81 -14.10 -8.03
N LYS A 111 -2.32 -14.38 -9.23
CA LYS A 111 -1.77 -15.43 -10.10
C LYS A 111 -0.35 -15.15 -10.62
N ASN A 112 0.06 -13.88 -10.69
CA ASN A 112 1.37 -13.47 -11.19
C ASN A 112 2.38 -13.28 -10.06
N PHE A 113 1.90 -13.15 -8.81
CA PHE A 113 2.73 -12.79 -7.66
C PHE A 113 3.88 -13.77 -7.43
N MET A 114 3.60 -15.06 -7.47
CA MET A 114 4.62 -16.10 -7.25
C MET A 114 5.73 -16.08 -8.31
N ASP A 115 5.36 -15.89 -9.58
CA ASP A 115 6.33 -15.85 -10.68
C ASP A 115 7.22 -14.59 -10.56
N ILE A 116 6.64 -13.46 -10.14
CA ILE A 116 7.37 -12.20 -9.89
C ILE A 116 8.32 -12.38 -8.72
N ALA A 117 7.86 -12.88 -7.59
CA ALA A 117 8.67 -13.10 -6.40
C ALA A 117 9.85 -14.05 -6.66
N ILE A 118 9.62 -15.14 -7.41
CA ILE A 118 10.70 -16.05 -7.83
C ILE A 118 11.71 -15.35 -8.74
N ALA A 119 11.26 -14.52 -9.68
CA ALA A 119 12.12 -13.75 -10.56
C ALA A 119 12.99 -12.74 -9.81
N ASP A 120 12.44 -12.17 -8.73
CA ASP A 120 13.14 -11.24 -7.82
C ASP A 120 14.02 -11.97 -6.78
N GLY A 121 14.04 -13.32 -6.82
CA GLY A 121 14.86 -14.13 -5.91
C GLY A 121 14.31 -14.24 -4.49
N VAL A 122 13.03 -13.92 -4.28
CA VAL A 122 12.37 -13.97 -2.98
C VAL A 122 11.81 -15.37 -2.71
N ASP A 123 12.17 -15.95 -1.55
CA ASP A 123 11.58 -17.21 -1.08
C ASP A 123 10.27 -16.96 -0.33
N VAL A 124 9.18 -16.86 -1.06
CA VAL A 124 7.83 -16.67 -0.50
C VAL A 124 7.27 -17.90 0.22
N THR A 125 8.04 -19.00 0.28
CA THR A 125 7.66 -20.23 0.99
C THR A 125 8.31 -20.35 2.37
N ALA A 126 9.31 -19.51 2.67
CA ALA A 126 10.11 -19.59 3.87
C ALA A 126 9.32 -19.34 5.17
N GLY A 127 8.22 -18.59 5.12
CA GLY A 127 7.38 -18.24 6.27
C GLY A 127 6.43 -19.36 6.76
N GLY A 128 6.43 -20.56 6.17
CA GLY A 128 5.55 -21.66 6.61
C GLY A 128 4.17 -21.63 5.95
N GLN A 129 3.14 -22.12 6.60
CA GLN A 129 1.81 -22.44 6.04
C GLN A 129 0.96 -21.19 5.70
N GLY A 130 1.35 -20.40 4.75
CA GLY A 130 0.55 -19.25 4.32
C GLY A 130 0.80 -18.87 2.86
N THR A 131 -0.19 -18.25 2.24
CA THR A 131 0.00 -17.57 0.97
C THR A 131 0.63 -16.22 1.28
N ALA A 132 1.85 -15.93 0.81
CA ALA A 132 2.41 -14.60 0.90
C ALA A 132 1.57 -13.63 0.06
N TYR A 133 1.25 -12.47 0.61
CA TYR A 133 0.48 -11.42 -0.08
C TYR A 133 1.39 -10.29 -0.57
N ALA A 134 2.61 -10.22 -0.05
CA ALA A 134 3.53 -9.14 -0.28
C ALA A 134 4.96 -9.55 0.03
N TYR A 135 5.92 -8.74 -0.38
CA TYR A 135 7.30 -8.74 0.12
C TYR A 135 7.93 -7.37 -0.03
N ALA A 136 8.94 -7.09 0.78
CA ALA A 136 9.75 -5.88 0.73
C ALA A 136 11.13 -6.16 0.12
N SER A 137 11.68 -5.18 -0.60
CA SER A 137 13.03 -5.19 -1.17
C SER A 137 13.87 -4.08 -0.56
N SER A 138 15.02 -4.43 0.01
CA SER A 138 16.00 -3.47 0.51
C SER A 138 16.85 -2.85 -0.60
N ASP A 139 16.93 -3.46 -1.79
CA ASP A 139 17.79 -3.03 -2.88
C ASP A 139 17.35 -1.69 -3.47
N ASP A 140 16.04 -1.51 -3.59
CA ASP A 140 15.44 -0.31 -4.18
C ASP A 140 14.39 0.36 -3.28
N PHE A 141 14.20 -0.13 -2.06
CA PHE A 141 13.19 0.35 -1.11
C PHE A 141 11.77 0.27 -1.69
N SER A 142 11.46 -0.86 -2.29
CA SER A 142 10.15 -1.15 -2.86
C SER A 142 9.41 -2.24 -2.09
N ILE A 143 8.08 -2.26 -2.26
CA ILE A 143 7.25 -3.38 -1.84
C ILE A 143 6.49 -3.92 -3.05
N THR A 144 6.28 -5.22 -3.09
CA THR A 144 5.45 -5.89 -4.10
C THR A 144 4.23 -6.48 -3.43
N LEU A 145 3.06 -6.13 -3.92
CA LEU A 145 1.76 -6.46 -3.35
C LEU A 145 0.91 -7.17 -4.40
N GLN A 146 0.29 -8.30 -4.03
CA GLN A 146 -0.82 -8.82 -4.81
C GLN A 146 -2.12 -8.14 -4.38
N ILE A 147 -2.96 -7.77 -5.35
CA ILE A 147 -4.29 -7.26 -5.07
C ILE A 147 -5.29 -8.41 -5.11
N ASP A 148 -5.93 -8.67 -3.98
CA ASP A 148 -7.16 -9.44 -3.90
C ASP A 148 -8.23 -8.55 -3.27
N VAL A 149 -9.15 -8.06 -4.08
CA VAL A 149 -10.19 -7.11 -3.66
C VAL A 149 -11.24 -7.71 -2.74
N ASP A 150 -11.25 -9.02 -2.60
CA ASP A 150 -12.20 -9.78 -1.77
C ASP A 150 -11.66 -10.04 -0.34
N GLU A 151 -10.37 -9.77 -0.08
CA GLU A 151 -9.73 -9.96 1.23
C GLU A 151 -9.26 -8.64 1.85
N ASP A 152 -10.08 -8.04 2.72
CA ASP A 152 -9.75 -6.74 3.33
C ASP A 152 -8.66 -6.81 4.42
N TYR A 153 -8.74 -7.77 5.35
CA TYR A 153 -7.89 -7.74 6.56
C TYR A 153 -6.46 -8.18 6.31
N GLY A 154 -6.27 -9.27 5.58
CA GLY A 154 -4.94 -9.78 5.27
C GLY A 154 -4.12 -8.77 4.47
N GLN A 155 -4.72 -8.12 3.50
CA GLN A 155 -4.03 -7.15 2.63
C GLN A 155 -3.65 -5.87 3.36
N LYS A 156 -4.52 -5.35 4.22
CA LYS A 156 -4.17 -4.18 5.03
C LYS A 156 -2.99 -4.46 5.95
N SER A 157 -2.97 -5.63 6.59
CA SER A 157 -1.87 -6.06 7.43
C SER A 157 -0.58 -6.25 6.65
N ALA A 158 -0.65 -6.85 5.45
CA ALA A 158 0.51 -7.04 4.58
C ALA A 158 1.15 -5.71 4.18
N VAL A 159 0.36 -4.71 3.75
CA VAL A 159 0.90 -3.39 3.40
C VAL A 159 1.66 -2.76 4.57
N SER A 160 1.07 -2.75 5.76
CA SER A 160 1.71 -2.19 6.95
C SER A 160 2.97 -2.96 7.35
N HIS A 161 2.96 -4.27 7.19
CA HIS A 161 4.08 -5.17 7.47
C HIS A 161 5.27 -4.86 6.55
N GLU A 162 5.05 -4.86 5.23
CA GLU A 162 6.12 -4.62 4.26
C GLU A 162 6.66 -3.19 4.35
N LEU A 163 5.81 -2.19 4.58
CA LEU A 163 6.26 -0.83 4.80
C LEU A 163 7.09 -0.69 6.10
N SER A 164 6.82 -1.50 7.12
CA SER A 164 7.63 -1.53 8.32
C SER A 164 9.03 -2.11 8.05
N HIS A 165 9.15 -3.13 7.18
CA HIS A 165 10.46 -3.59 6.70
C HIS A 165 11.20 -2.48 5.95
N ILE A 166 10.53 -1.73 5.06
CA ILE A 166 11.16 -0.60 4.36
C ILE A 166 11.65 0.45 5.34
N PHE A 167 10.87 0.74 6.39
CA PHE A 167 11.28 1.69 7.43
C PHE A 167 12.51 1.19 8.20
N ASP A 168 12.55 -0.10 8.53
CA ASP A 168 13.70 -0.74 9.18
C ASP A 168 14.96 -0.66 8.30
N PHE A 169 14.87 -1.01 7.02
CA PHE A 169 15.97 -0.87 6.06
C PHE A 169 16.46 0.58 5.95
N ALA A 170 15.55 1.55 5.93
CA ALA A 170 15.90 2.96 5.83
C ALA A 170 16.65 3.49 7.08
N CYS A 171 16.44 2.88 8.24
CA CYS A 171 17.14 3.17 9.47
C CYS A 171 18.48 2.43 9.59
N GLY A 172 18.76 1.50 8.68
CA GLY A 172 20.01 0.72 8.64
C GLY A 172 21.17 1.49 8.03
N SER A 173 22.36 0.88 8.07
CA SER A 173 23.60 1.44 7.51
C SER A 173 23.74 1.21 6.00
N GLY A 174 22.76 0.59 5.36
CA GLY A 174 22.69 0.22 3.94
C GLY A 174 22.86 -1.29 3.70
N TYR A 175 22.48 -1.74 2.53
CA TYR A 175 22.60 -3.12 2.01
C TYR A 175 22.30 -4.24 3.02
N GLY A 176 21.01 -4.48 3.27
CA GLY A 176 20.58 -5.62 4.10
C GLY A 176 20.80 -5.48 5.59
N ASP A 177 21.38 -4.36 6.05
CA ASP A 177 21.45 -4.06 7.46
C ASP A 177 20.11 -3.47 7.93
N TYR A 178 19.52 -4.13 8.91
CA TYR A 178 18.33 -3.62 9.57
C TYR A 178 18.73 -2.59 10.63
N GLY A 179 18.09 -1.43 10.64
CA GLY A 179 18.47 -0.38 11.57
C GLY A 179 17.80 -0.51 12.94
N ILE A 180 16.53 -0.83 12.94
CA ILE A 180 15.71 -0.90 14.16
C ILE A 180 15.73 -2.32 14.72
N SER A 181 15.49 -3.32 13.86
CA SER A 181 15.37 -4.71 14.31
C SER A 181 16.68 -5.30 14.82
N ASP A 182 17.84 -4.81 14.35
CA ASP A 182 19.16 -5.16 14.87
C ASP A 182 19.54 -4.35 16.11
N GLY A 183 18.78 -3.32 16.45
CA GLY A 183 19.02 -2.46 17.59
C GLY A 183 18.82 -3.19 18.93
N ALA A 184 19.69 -2.91 19.91
CA ALA A 184 19.68 -3.59 21.21
C ALA A 184 18.33 -3.53 21.94
N GLN A 185 17.56 -2.45 21.74
CA GLN A 185 16.25 -2.28 22.37
C GLN A 185 15.24 -3.27 21.78
N LEU A 186 15.15 -3.36 20.44
CA LEU A 186 14.22 -4.30 19.80
C LEU A 186 14.66 -5.75 20.04
N GLN A 187 15.94 -6.04 19.98
CA GLN A 187 16.48 -7.38 20.30
C GLN A 187 16.08 -7.83 21.72
N SER A 188 16.03 -6.90 22.68
CA SER A 188 15.53 -7.19 24.02
C SER A 188 14.03 -7.47 24.06
N LEU A 189 13.24 -6.71 23.30
CA LEU A 189 11.79 -6.93 23.17
C LEU A 189 11.50 -8.26 22.47
N TYR A 190 12.18 -8.54 21.37
CA TYR A 190 12.06 -9.80 20.63
C TYR A 190 12.31 -11.00 21.55
N LYS A 191 13.40 -10.98 22.32
CA LYS A 191 13.73 -12.07 23.23
C LYS A 191 12.65 -12.34 24.29
N ASN A 192 11.91 -11.31 24.70
CA ASN A 192 10.97 -11.41 25.82
C ASN A 192 9.51 -11.53 25.40
N TYR A 193 9.16 -11.13 24.17
CA TYR A 193 7.75 -10.90 23.77
C TYR A 193 7.37 -11.51 22.41
N THR A 194 8.11 -12.51 21.92
CA THR A 194 7.80 -13.18 20.64
C THR A 194 6.36 -13.68 20.53
N ASP A 195 5.80 -14.15 21.66
CA ASP A 195 4.42 -14.68 21.68
C ASP A 195 3.33 -13.61 21.40
N CYS A 196 3.70 -12.32 21.52
CA CYS A 196 2.75 -11.23 21.35
C CYS A 196 2.36 -10.95 19.89
N VAL A 197 3.22 -11.35 18.94
CA VAL A 197 3.07 -11.02 17.52
C VAL A 197 2.66 -12.22 16.65
N GLY A 198 2.44 -13.39 17.27
CA GLY A 198 2.10 -14.62 16.57
C GLY A 198 3.30 -15.34 15.97
N ALA A 199 3.04 -16.53 15.42
CA ALA A 199 4.10 -17.44 15.01
C ALA A 199 5.00 -16.90 13.88
N TYR A 200 4.44 -16.14 12.95
CA TYR A 200 5.19 -15.57 11.84
C TYR A 200 6.17 -14.47 12.33
N GLY A 201 5.67 -13.51 13.08
CA GLY A 201 6.52 -12.47 13.66
C GLY A 201 7.53 -12.98 14.70
N ALA A 202 7.40 -14.24 15.16
CA ALA A 202 8.36 -14.85 16.08
C ALA A 202 9.55 -15.52 15.37
N THR A 203 9.62 -15.52 14.03
CA THR A 203 10.66 -16.21 13.25
C THR A 203 12.03 -15.56 13.40
N ASP A 204 12.08 -14.25 13.34
CA ASP A 204 13.28 -13.45 13.57
C ASP A 204 12.93 -12.02 14.02
N SER A 205 13.93 -11.19 14.30
CA SER A 205 13.70 -9.84 14.82
C SER A 205 13.17 -8.86 13.79
N ALA A 206 13.44 -9.06 12.50
CA ALA A 206 12.92 -8.21 11.44
C ALA A 206 11.42 -8.48 11.23
N GLU A 207 11.02 -9.75 11.18
CA GLU A 207 9.62 -10.16 11.13
C GLU A 207 8.85 -9.74 12.39
N PHE A 208 9.50 -9.82 13.56
CA PHE A 208 8.92 -9.33 14.80
C PHE A 208 8.63 -7.84 14.76
N PHE A 209 9.56 -7.04 14.25
CA PHE A 209 9.38 -5.60 14.08
C PHE A 209 8.28 -5.30 13.09
N ALA A 210 8.30 -5.92 11.90
CA ALA A 210 7.32 -5.69 10.86
C ALA A 210 5.89 -6.08 11.31
N GLN A 211 5.77 -7.21 11.99
CA GLN A 211 4.48 -7.65 12.54
C GLN A 211 3.97 -6.72 13.65
N ALA A 212 4.86 -6.24 14.53
CA ALA A 212 4.52 -5.24 15.55
C ALA A 212 4.06 -3.93 14.90
N GLY A 213 4.72 -3.50 13.82
CA GLY A 213 4.32 -2.35 13.02
C GLY A 213 2.93 -2.51 12.40
N ALA A 214 2.67 -3.65 11.79
CA ALA A 214 1.36 -3.97 11.25
C ALA A 214 0.26 -3.97 12.32
N MET A 215 0.52 -4.54 13.50
CA MET A 215 -0.41 -4.51 14.63
C MET A 215 -0.62 -3.09 15.16
N TYR A 216 0.46 -2.31 15.28
CA TYR A 216 0.37 -0.92 15.75
C TYR A 216 -0.50 -0.05 14.83
N VAL A 217 -0.34 -0.20 13.51
CA VAL A 217 -1.09 0.58 12.52
C VAL A 217 -2.56 0.14 12.43
N ASN A 218 -2.81 -1.18 12.48
CA ASN A 218 -4.15 -1.70 12.19
C ASN A 218 -5.01 -1.96 13.42
N ASP A 219 -4.41 -2.30 14.55
CA ASP A 219 -5.10 -2.60 15.81
C ASP A 219 -4.22 -2.25 17.03
N PRO A 220 -3.94 -0.93 17.24
CA PRO A 220 -3.06 -0.48 18.33
C PRO A 220 -3.55 -0.89 19.72
N GLU A 221 -4.87 -0.95 19.93
CA GLU A 221 -5.44 -1.35 21.23
C GLU A 221 -5.19 -2.83 21.53
N ASN A 222 -5.22 -3.70 20.51
CA ASN A 222 -4.83 -5.09 20.68
C ASN A 222 -3.35 -5.21 21.04
N LEU A 223 -2.45 -4.56 20.27
CA LEU A 223 -1.02 -4.57 20.57
C LEU A 223 -0.74 -4.09 22.00
N LYS A 224 -1.40 -3.00 22.41
CA LYS A 224 -1.29 -2.44 23.74
C LYS A 224 -1.77 -3.41 24.84
N SER A 225 -2.83 -4.16 24.55
CA SER A 225 -3.40 -5.12 25.49
C SER A 225 -2.52 -6.36 25.70
N VAL A 226 -1.85 -6.82 24.63
CA VAL A 226 -1.02 -8.04 24.67
C VAL A 226 0.43 -7.75 25.04
N CYS A 227 0.97 -6.57 24.66
CA CYS A 227 2.34 -6.16 24.97
C CYS A 227 2.50 -4.64 25.05
N MET A 228 2.33 -4.08 26.23
CA MET A 228 2.47 -2.64 26.47
C MET A 228 3.87 -2.11 26.14
N ASP A 229 4.91 -2.87 26.44
CA ASP A 229 6.29 -2.43 26.18
C ASP A 229 6.57 -2.33 24.67
N LEU A 230 6.08 -3.29 23.90
CA LEU A 230 6.19 -3.26 22.43
C LEU A 230 5.33 -2.15 21.84
N TYR A 231 4.10 -1.94 22.34
CA TYR A 231 3.27 -0.81 21.96
C TYR A 231 3.99 0.52 22.19
N ASN A 232 4.54 0.75 23.39
CA ASN A 232 5.25 1.99 23.72
C ASN A 232 6.49 2.20 22.83
N PHE A 233 7.18 1.12 22.49
CA PHE A 233 8.31 1.17 21.56
C PHE A 233 7.86 1.62 20.17
N MET A 234 6.83 1.00 19.59
CA MET A 234 6.28 1.37 18.28
C MET A 234 5.73 2.80 18.30
N ASP A 235 5.00 3.18 19.35
CA ASP A 235 4.45 4.52 19.54
C ASP A 235 5.56 5.58 19.54
N SER A 236 6.66 5.33 20.20
CA SER A 236 7.82 6.23 20.21
C SER A 236 8.45 6.40 18.83
N LEU A 237 8.55 5.32 18.03
CA LEU A 237 9.13 5.38 16.69
C LEU A 237 8.23 6.12 15.71
N TYR A 238 6.93 5.84 15.74
CA TYR A 238 5.96 6.40 14.77
C TYR A 238 5.60 7.87 15.04
N HIS A 239 5.91 8.38 16.24
CA HIS A 239 5.69 9.80 16.59
C HIS A 239 6.97 10.63 16.67
N LEU A 240 8.18 10.02 16.55
CA LEU A 240 9.44 10.75 16.56
C LEU A 240 9.82 11.31 15.16
N TYR A 241 9.20 10.85 14.13
CA TYR A 241 9.41 11.22 12.73
C TYR A 241 8.10 11.70 12.12
#